data_ad5e041890669ce6c49fdb57ae9f1dad
#
_entry.id   ad5e041890669ce6c49fdb57ae9f1dad
#
_cell.length_a   1.000
_cell.length_b   1.000
_cell.length_c   1.000
_cell.angle_alpha   90.00
_cell.angle_beta   90.00
_cell.angle_gamma   90.00
#
_symmetry.space_group_name_H-M   'P 1'
#
loop_
_entity.id
_entity.type
_entity.pdbx_description
1 polymer ?
#
loop_
_entity_poly.entity_id
_entity_poly.type
_entity_poly.pdbx_seq_one_letter_code
_entity_poly.pdbx_strand_id
1 'polypeptide(L)'
;TGATLAPEAGSQRLRDIINKGVTEEGLMLHVRKLFEHGWQQVKLYFMIGLPGETQEDIEAIVDLCRKARDAAGRGMPRLQVTAAISPFVPKSHTPFQWEPQITLEQVRERVQYLRDAFRAEKCLKLRWHEPEMSFLEGVLSRADRRIADVVEKAYRRGAIFASWMDHFSIDPWLESLAECGLTAEEFTGARELDAPLPWDHLNAGVSREFLLRERRRAFEGKISDDCRYAACRQCGACDTAAGKSLLPRTPGLEEGTHRNSLNFKQRDQLEHQPNLDENGRPPKPPKATEPPAINSALAVKAVRYRVWHTKEAEAAYISQLELQSLLERAMRRAGLPMAFSQGFHPLPLISFGRALPVGVESQAEWFSIVLREPLSAEEVMKRLAPRMLRGLRLDRLEEIPVNDKSVGSVQETFSLRFVGSDADRRLFMEAWDDFTATDSLMFTRETKKGPRTADIRPLFQVIEWDEHGTLYIVTDWSETYISPMTLARAITPWAEQHQLKIMKLSQMFG
;
A
#
# COMPACT_ATOMS: atom_id res chain seq x y z
N THR A 1 -9.75 -4.28 17.02
CA THR A 1 -10.28 -3.33 16.02
C THR A 1 -9.92 -1.93 16.46
N GLY A 2 -9.27 -1.14 15.62
CA GLY A 2 -8.85 0.23 15.91
C GLY A 2 -9.52 1.22 14.95
N ALA A 3 -9.79 2.43 15.44
CA ALA A 3 -10.22 3.56 14.62
C ALA A 3 -8.99 4.35 14.15
N THR A 4 -9.12 5.01 13.01
CA THR A 4 -8.06 5.85 12.45
C THR A 4 -8.56 7.28 12.32
N LEU A 5 -7.79 8.24 12.84
CA LEU A 5 -8.03 9.66 12.71
C LEU A 5 -6.76 10.32 12.14
N ALA A 6 -6.92 11.40 11.41
CA ALA A 6 -5.81 12.06 10.72
C ALA A 6 -5.75 13.56 11.09
N PRO A 7 -5.22 13.92 12.26
CA PRO A 7 -4.97 15.32 12.60
C PRO A 7 -3.90 15.98 11.73
N GLU A 8 -2.99 15.20 11.15
CA GLU A 8 -1.87 15.55 10.28
C GLU A 8 -0.75 16.36 10.95
N ALA A 9 -1.01 17.14 11.99
CA ALA A 9 -0.02 17.87 12.75
C ALA A 9 -0.33 17.87 14.25
N GLY A 10 0.71 17.98 15.08
CA GLY A 10 0.58 17.99 16.53
C GLY A 10 -0.07 19.26 17.07
N SER A 11 0.35 20.43 16.59
CA SER A 11 -0.16 21.72 17.04
C SER A 11 -1.37 22.21 16.23
N GLN A 12 -2.22 23.04 16.83
CA GLN A 12 -3.32 23.70 16.12
C GLN A 12 -2.79 24.64 15.05
N ARG A 13 -1.73 25.37 15.37
CA ARG A 13 -1.07 26.30 14.45
C ARG A 13 -0.70 25.62 13.10
N LEU A 14 -0.06 24.47 13.18
CA LEU A 14 0.31 23.72 11.96
C LEU A 14 -0.91 23.12 11.25
N ARG A 15 -1.93 22.67 11.97
CA ARG A 15 -3.20 22.23 11.36
C ARG A 15 -3.87 23.37 10.60
N ASP A 16 -3.78 24.60 11.10
CA ASP A 16 -4.32 25.78 10.42
C ASP A 16 -3.50 26.14 9.17
N ILE A 17 -2.16 26.07 9.24
CA ILE A 17 -1.27 26.27 8.08
C ILE A 17 -1.61 25.32 6.92
N ILE A 18 -1.85 24.04 7.22
CA ILE A 18 -2.21 23.07 6.18
C ILE A 18 -3.73 23.07 5.86
N ASN A 19 -4.47 23.98 6.45
CA ASN A 19 -5.93 24.11 6.29
C ASN A 19 -6.68 22.80 6.57
N LYS A 20 -6.22 22.03 7.58
CA LYS A 20 -6.79 20.71 7.90
C LYS A 20 -8.20 20.78 8.47
N GLY A 21 -8.52 21.85 9.18
CA GLY A 21 -9.84 22.05 9.74
C GLY A 21 -10.22 21.09 10.89
N VAL A 22 -9.24 20.48 11.54
CA VAL A 22 -9.40 19.63 12.72
C VAL A 22 -8.93 20.40 13.96
N THR A 23 -9.85 20.69 14.87
CA THR A 23 -9.50 21.28 16.17
C THR A 23 -9.12 20.21 17.18
N GLU A 24 -8.30 20.58 18.17
CA GLU A 24 -7.94 19.67 19.26
C GLU A 24 -9.19 19.21 20.03
N GLU A 25 -10.09 20.13 20.34
CA GLU A 25 -11.34 19.82 21.04
C GLU A 25 -12.21 18.84 20.28
N GLY A 26 -12.38 19.06 18.97
CA GLY A 26 -13.13 18.17 18.08
C GLY A 26 -12.50 16.79 17.99
N LEU A 27 -11.17 16.72 17.92
CA LEU A 27 -10.43 15.45 17.91
C LEU A 27 -10.65 14.69 19.24
N MET A 28 -10.52 15.36 20.38
CA MET A 28 -10.70 14.74 21.70
C MET A 28 -12.14 14.27 21.92
N LEU A 29 -13.12 15.03 21.41
CA LEU A 29 -14.52 14.61 21.44
C LEU A 29 -14.75 13.32 20.63
N HIS A 30 -14.18 13.24 19.42
CA HIS A 30 -14.28 12.03 18.59
C HIS A 30 -13.59 10.83 19.27
N VAL A 31 -12.40 11.01 19.85
CA VAL A 31 -11.69 9.95 20.57
C VAL A 31 -12.52 9.46 21.76
N ARG A 32 -13.14 10.38 22.54
CA ARG A 32 -14.02 10.03 23.65
C ARG A 32 -15.23 9.23 23.18
N LYS A 33 -15.91 9.68 22.11
CA LYS A 33 -17.05 8.95 21.54
C LYS A 33 -16.66 7.55 21.05
N LEU A 34 -15.50 7.39 20.41
CA LEU A 34 -14.98 6.07 20.04
C LEU A 34 -14.82 5.18 21.28
N PHE A 35 -14.26 5.71 22.36
CA PHE A 35 -14.13 4.97 23.62
C PHE A 35 -15.49 4.58 24.20
N GLU A 36 -16.45 5.50 24.27
CA GLU A 36 -17.82 5.27 24.74
C GLU A 36 -18.54 4.17 23.94
N HIS A 37 -18.20 4.00 22.66
CA HIS A 37 -18.69 2.92 21.79
C HIS A 37 -17.82 1.65 21.84
N GLY A 38 -16.93 1.51 22.82
CA GLY A 38 -16.15 0.31 23.08
C GLY A 38 -14.85 0.17 22.26
N TRP A 39 -14.43 1.19 21.53
CA TRP A 39 -13.14 1.19 20.86
C TRP A 39 -12.02 1.41 21.88
N GLN A 40 -10.99 0.56 21.81
CA GLN A 40 -9.87 0.60 22.75
C GLN A 40 -8.55 1.03 22.12
N GLN A 41 -8.53 1.15 20.79
CA GLN A 41 -7.34 1.51 20.02
C GLN A 41 -7.67 2.63 19.03
N VAL A 42 -6.79 3.63 18.99
CA VAL A 42 -6.87 4.73 18.03
C VAL A 42 -5.52 4.88 17.34
N LYS A 43 -5.53 5.04 16.03
CA LYS A 43 -4.36 5.39 15.24
C LYS A 43 -4.48 6.83 14.77
N LEU A 44 -3.48 7.66 15.08
CA LEU A 44 -3.39 9.05 14.66
C LEU A 44 -2.30 9.19 13.59
N TYR A 45 -2.65 9.78 12.46
CA TYR A 45 -1.68 10.10 11.41
C TYR A 45 -1.13 11.50 11.57
N PHE A 46 0.19 11.64 11.41
CA PHE A 46 0.92 12.90 11.45
C PHE A 46 1.93 12.99 10.32
N MET A 47 2.15 14.19 9.83
CA MET A 47 3.28 14.55 8.98
C MET A 47 4.32 15.30 9.81
N ILE A 48 5.60 15.09 9.48
CA ILE A 48 6.74 15.87 10.00
C ILE A 48 7.45 16.55 8.83
N GLY A 49 8.05 17.70 9.06
CA GLY A 49 8.67 18.50 7.98
C GLY A 49 7.69 19.36 7.23
N LEU A 50 6.55 19.67 7.83
CA LEU A 50 5.59 20.62 7.26
C LEU A 50 6.19 22.04 7.17
N PRO A 51 5.81 22.84 6.16
CA PRO A 51 6.27 24.21 6.05
C PRO A 51 5.98 25.01 7.30
N GLY A 52 7.01 25.68 7.85
CA GLY A 52 6.93 26.45 9.08
C GLY A 52 6.87 25.63 10.38
N GLU A 53 7.17 24.32 10.33
CA GLU A 53 7.23 23.46 11.51
C GLU A 53 8.39 23.83 12.43
N THR A 54 8.11 23.89 13.72
CA THR A 54 9.07 24.12 14.80
C THR A 54 9.24 22.90 15.68
N GLN A 55 10.19 22.93 16.62
CA GLN A 55 10.38 21.84 17.57
C GLN A 55 9.15 21.68 18.48
N GLU A 56 8.49 22.76 18.87
CA GLU A 56 7.27 22.72 19.69
C GLU A 56 6.12 22.01 18.97
N ASP A 57 6.06 22.07 17.65
CA ASP A 57 5.05 21.34 16.86
C ASP A 57 5.29 19.83 16.86
N ILE A 58 6.56 19.41 16.88
CA ILE A 58 6.95 17.99 17.03
C ILE A 58 6.60 17.50 18.44
N GLU A 59 6.88 18.29 19.46
CA GLU A 59 6.52 17.99 20.86
C GLU A 59 5.00 17.87 21.03
N ALA A 60 4.26 18.74 20.37
CA ALA A 60 2.80 18.73 20.38
C ALA A 60 2.21 17.42 19.81
N ILE A 61 2.93 16.65 18.97
CA ILE A 61 2.49 15.31 18.55
C ILE A 61 2.38 14.38 19.75
N VAL A 62 3.40 14.40 20.61
CA VAL A 62 3.43 13.57 21.84
C VAL A 62 2.31 13.98 22.79
N ASP A 63 2.14 15.28 22.99
CA ASP A 63 1.10 15.82 23.88
C ASP A 63 -0.31 15.52 23.40
N LEU A 64 -0.55 15.63 22.09
CA LEU A 64 -1.83 15.27 21.49
C LEU A 64 -2.15 13.78 21.65
N CYS A 65 -1.13 12.92 21.52
CA CYS A 65 -1.27 11.48 21.77
C CYS A 65 -1.53 11.16 23.26
N ARG A 66 -0.90 11.90 24.19
CA ARG A 66 -1.19 11.79 25.63
C ARG A 66 -2.64 12.17 25.93
N LYS A 67 -3.10 13.31 25.40
CA LYS A 67 -4.49 13.76 25.53
C LYS A 67 -5.48 12.73 24.97
N ALA A 68 -5.18 12.18 23.80
CA ALA A 68 -6.01 11.14 23.19
C ALA A 68 -6.04 9.85 24.03
N ARG A 69 -4.90 9.41 24.58
CA ARG A 69 -4.82 8.26 25.49
C ARG A 69 -5.71 8.44 26.74
N ASP A 70 -5.73 9.64 27.28
CA ASP A 70 -6.39 9.94 28.53
C ASP A 70 -7.81 10.55 28.32
N ALA A 71 -8.31 10.56 27.09
CA ALA A 71 -9.58 11.19 26.70
C ALA A 71 -10.82 10.58 27.38
N ALA A 72 -10.73 9.32 27.85
CA ALA A 72 -11.80 8.67 28.59
C ALA A 72 -12.03 9.29 30.01
N GLY A 73 -11.06 10.04 30.55
CA GLY A 73 -11.13 10.70 31.84
C GLY A 73 -10.34 9.98 32.95
N ARG A 74 -10.31 10.62 34.13
CA ARG A 74 -9.60 10.08 35.29
C ARG A 74 -10.28 8.80 35.81
N GLY A 75 -9.46 7.80 36.14
CA GLY A 75 -9.96 6.51 36.67
C GLY A 75 -10.47 5.54 35.62
N MET A 76 -10.56 5.95 34.36
CA MET A 76 -10.96 5.09 33.26
C MET A 76 -9.77 4.36 32.64
N PRO A 77 -9.97 3.18 31.98
CA PRO A 77 -8.92 2.50 31.23
C PRO A 77 -8.34 3.40 30.14
N ARG A 78 -6.99 3.37 30.00
CA ARG A 78 -6.31 4.15 28.97
C ARG A 78 -6.49 3.54 27.58
N LEU A 79 -6.74 4.39 26.61
CA LEU A 79 -6.74 3.99 25.20
C LEU A 79 -5.32 3.65 24.73
N GLN A 80 -5.21 2.66 23.86
CA GLN A 80 -4.01 2.43 23.12
C GLN A 80 -3.95 3.39 21.92
N VAL A 81 -3.02 4.32 21.94
CA VAL A 81 -2.83 5.27 20.83
C VAL A 81 -1.58 4.89 20.03
N THR A 82 -1.72 4.82 18.72
CA THR A 82 -0.59 4.65 17.80
C THR A 82 -0.44 5.90 16.97
N ALA A 83 0.66 6.63 17.12
CA ALA A 83 1.06 7.66 16.17
C ALA A 83 1.70 7.01 14.95
N ALA A 84 1.24 7.37 13.76
CA ALA A 84 1.85 6.99 12.49
C ALA A 84 2.41 8.25 11.81
N ILE A 85 3.72 8.30 11.71
CA ILE A 85 4.47 9.45 11.23
C ILE A 85 4.89 9.22 9.78
N SER A 86 4.70 10.23 8.92
CA SER A 86 5.26 10.27 7.58
C SER A 86 5.95 11.61 7.33
N PRO A 87 7.13 11.64 6.67
CA PRO A 87 7.71 12.89 6.22
C PRO A 87 6.80 13.57 5.19
N PHE A 88 6.71 14.89 5.28
CA PHE A 88 5.98 15.70 4.30
C PHE A 88 6.75 15.73 2.99
N VAL A 89 6.06 15.42 1.90
CA VAL A 89 6.57 15.53 0.54
C VAL A 89 5.75 16.58 -0.20
N PRO A 90 6.34 17.73 -0.59
CA PRO A 90 5.63 18.74 -1.34
C PRO A 90 5.15 18.19 -2.70
N LYS A 91 3.87 18.32 -2.97
CA LYS A 91 3.26 17.80 -4.21
C LYS A 91 3.00 18.92 -5.22
N SER A 92 3.12 18.58 -6.50
CA SER A 92 2.73 19.47 -7.61
C SER A 92 1.27 19.92 -7.48
N HIS A 93 0.96 21.09 -8.00
CA HIS A 93 -0.37 21.70 -8.00
C HIS A 93 -1.00 21.87 -6.59
N THR A 94 -0.15 22.02 -5.56
CA THR A 94 -0.57 22.36 -4.19
C THR A 94 0.03 23.70 -3.77
N PRO A 95 -0.53 24.40 -2.75
CA PRO A 95 0.06 25.63 -2.24
C PRO A 95 1.50 25.52 -1.78
N PHE A 96 1.96 24.32 -1.39
CA PHE A 96 3.31 24.08 -0.91
C PHE A 96 4.26 23.46 -1.95
N GLN A 97 3.92 23.49 -3.24
CA GLN A 97 4.77 22.95 -4.31
C GLN A 97 6.13 23.67 -4.45
N TRP A 98 6.26 24.87 -3.92
CA TRP A 98 7.51 25.66 -3.90
C TRP A 98 8.36 25.42 -2.65
N GLU A 99 7.79 24.80 -1.61
CA GLU A 99 8.49 24.57 -0.35
C GLU A 99 9.53 23.45 -0.48
N PRO A 100 10.61 23.52 0.33
CA PRO A 100 11.55 22.42 0.39
C PRO A 100 10.96 21.21 1.11
N GLN A 101 11.44 20.04 0.77
CA GLN A 101 11.35 18.88 1.63
C GLN A 101 12.48 18.93 2.65
N ILE A 102 12.24 18.55 3.89
CA ILE A 102 13.31 18.45 4.89
C ILE A 102 14.33 17.38 4.50
N THR A 103 15.58 17.57 4.91
CA THR A 103 16.67 16.65 4.60
C THR A 103 16.48 15.30 5.30
N LEU A 104 17.12 14.26 4.76
CA LEU A 104 17.09 12.93 5.35
C LEU A 104 17.60 12.93 6.79
N GLU A 105 18.64 13.73 7.09
CA GLU A 105 19.17 13.91 8.43
C GLU A 105 18.13 14.52 9.37
N GLN A 106 17.46 15.59 8.97
CA GLN A 106 16.39 16.22 9.75
C GLN A 106 15.21 15.28 10.00
N VAL A 107 14.87 14.43 9.03
CA VAL A 107 13.84 13.39 9.23
C VAL A 107 14.27 12.40 10.31
N ARG A 108 15.52 11.91 10.22
CA ARG A 108 16.07 10.95 11.19
C ARG A 108 16.12 11.53 12.62
N GLU A 109 16.55 12.77 12.76
CA GLU A 109 16.58 13.49 14.05
C GLU A 109 15.18 13.57 14.66
N ARG A 110 14.17 14.01 13.90
CA ARG A 110 12.79 14.12 14.37
C ARG A 110 12.16 12.76 14.73
N VAL A 111 12.39 11.75 13.90
CA VAL A 111 11.94 10.38 14.19
C VAL A 111 12.62 9.86 15.45
N GLN A 112 13.93 10.10 15.63
CA GLN A 112 14.64 9.67 16.83
C GLN A 112 14.10 10.36 18.09
N TYR A 113 13.88 11.68 18.03
CA TYR A 113 13.25 12.41 19.13
C TYR A 113 11.89 11.81 19.52
N LEU A 114 11.02 11.58 18.53
CA LEU A 114 9.70 10.99 18.77
C LEU A 114 9.81 9.56 19.34
N ARG A 115 10.74 8.74 18.87
CA ARG A 115 10.99 7.40 19.41
C ARG A 115 11.33 7.44 20.89
N ASP A 116 12.22 8.35 21.29
CA ASP A 116 12.66 8.47 22.67
C ASP A 116 11.53 9.00 23.56
N ALA A 117 10.76 9.98 23.09
CA ALA A 117 9.61 10.50 23.80
C ALA A 117 8.50 9.44 23.99
N PHE A 118 8.20 8.65 22.96
CA PHE A 118 7.17 7.61 23.03
C PHE A 118 7.59 6.40 23.86
N ARG A 119 8.89 6.08 23.93
CA ARG A 119 9.41 4.95 24.73
C ARG A 119 9.07 5.07 26.22
N ALA A 120 9.02 6.28 26.74
CA ALA A 120 8.69 6.55 28.14
C ALA A 120 7.17 6.44 28.42
N GLU A 121 6.32 6.38 27.41
CA GLU A 121 4.88 6.53 27.54
C GLU A 121 4.14 5.20 27.44
N LYS A 122 3.44 4.83 28.53
CA LYS A 122 2.55 3.65 28.53
C LYS A 122 1.35 3.88 27.61
N CYS A 123 0.94 2.84 26.87
CA CYS A 123 -0.17 2.84 25.93
C CYS A 123 0.00 3.73 24.70
N LEU A 124 1.18 4.33 24.49
CA LEU A 124 1.53 5.00 23.25
C LEU A 124 2.46 4.13 22.43
N LYS A 125 2.23 4.08 21.11
CA LYS A 125 3.07 3.40 20.13
C LYS A 125 3.41 4.35 19.00
N LEU A 126 4.64 4.26 18.51
CA LEU A 126 5.10 4.99 17.35
C LEU A 126 5.28 4.04 16.17
N ARG A 127 4.85 4.47 15.00
CA ARG A 127 5.19 3.90 13.69
C ARG A 127 5.59 5.04 12.77
N TRP A 128 6.53 4.78 11.88
CA TRP A 128 6.97 5.78 10.90
C TRP A 128 7.20 5.13 9.54
N HIS A 129 7.14 5.95 8.50
CA HIS A 129 7.61 5.58 7.17
C HIS A 129 9.13 5.68 7.15
N GLU A 130 9.78 4.76 6.43
CA GLU A 130 11.22 4.80 6.25
C GLU A 130 11.63 6.14 5.62
N PRO A 131 12.58 6.88 6.26
CA PRO A 131 12.97 8.21 5.84
C PRO A 131 13.48 8.24 4.40
N GLU A 132 14.27 7.25 4.02
CA GLU A 132 14.89 7.13 2.71
C GLU A 132 13.86 6.93 1.57
N MET A 133 12.81 6.18 1.82
CA MET A 133 11.71 6.00 0.85
C MET A 133 10.97 7.32 0.61
N SER A 134 10.66 8.06 1.68
CA SER A 134 10.01 9.36 1.57
C SER A 134 10.91 10.42 0.93
N PHE A 135 12.21 10.33 1.17
CA PHE A 135 13.20 11.20 0.53
C PHE A 135 13.25 10.95 -0.99
N LEU A 136 13.37 9.68 -1.39
CA LEU A 136 13.34 9.30 -2.81
C LEU A 136 12.01 9.69 -3.48
N GLU A 137 10.89 9.53 -2.80
CA GLU A 137 9.58 9.99 -3.28
C GLU A 137 9.62 11.48 -3.62
N GLY A 138 10.23 12.30 -2.76
CA GLY A 138 10.40 13.72 -2.99
C GLY A 138 11.25 14.03 -4.22
N VAL A 139 12.38 13.36 -4.37
CA VAL A 139 13.24 13.48 -5.56
C VAL A 139 12.44 13.16 -6.82
N LEU A 140 11.82 11.97 -6.88
CA LEU A 140 11.11 11.50 -8.09
C LEU A 140 9.87 12.34 -8.42
N SER A 141 9.09 12.77 -7.41
CA SER A 141 7.84 13.51 -7.63
C SER A 141 8.05 14.98 -7.98
N ARG A 142 9.24 15.53 -7.71
CA ARG A 142 9.57 16.94 -7.96
C ARG A 142 10.58 17.14 -9.09
N ALA A 143 11.13 16.05 -9.61
CA ALA A 143 12.14 16.11 -10.68
C ALA A 143 11.53 16.51 -12.03
N ASP A 144 12.41 16.84 -12.94
CA ASP A 144 12.14 17.01 -14.36
C ASP A 144 12.55 15.76 -15.16
N ARG A 145 12.48 15.82 -16.50
CA ARG A 145 12.76 14.68 -17.38
C ARG A 145 14.17 14.09 -17.25
N ARG A 146 15.16 14.84 -16.70
CA ARG A 146 16.52 14.33 -16.48
C ARG A 146 16.56 13.13 -15.53
N ILE A 147 15.53 12.98 -14.69
CA ILE A 147 15.43 11.83 -13.77
C ILE A 147 15.26 10.51 -14.50
N ALA A 148 14.85 10.49 -15.78
CA ALA A 148 14.67 9.26 -16.55
C ALA A 148 15.98 8.46 -16.65
N ASP A 149 17.10 9.14 -16.89
CA ASP A 149 18.42 8.50 -16.97
C ASP A 149 18.85 7.93 -15.60
N VAL A 150 18.51 8.63 -14.52
CA VAL A 150 18.76 8.16 -13.14
C VAL A 150 17.95 6.89 -12.86
N VAL A 151 16.67 6.86 -13.23
CA VAL A 151 15.80 5.67 -13.05
C VAL A 151 16.35 4.48 -13.82
N GLU A 152 16.77 4.67 -15.07
CA GLU A 152 17.36 3.60 -15.88
C GLU A 152 18.65 3.06 -15.26
N LYS A 153 19.54 3.95 -14.82
CA LYS A 153 20.81 3.55 -14.16
C LYS A 153 20.57 2.86 -12.83
N ALA A 154 19.66 3.37 -11.99
CA ALA A 154 19.29 2.73 -10.73
C ALA A 154 18.71 1.34 -10.96
N TYR A 155 17.86 1.17 -11.98
CA TYR A 155 17.35 -0.14 -12.38
C TYR A 155 18.49 -1.09 -12.77
N ARG A 156 19.45 -0.63 -13.58
CA ARG A 156 20.62 -1.43 -13.97
C ARG A 156 21.52 -1.81 -12.80
N ARG A 157 21.50 -1.01 -11.71
CA ARG A 157 22.17 -1.31 -10.42
C ARG A 157 21.34 -2.21 -9.49
N GLY A 158 20.22 -2.74 -9.96
CA GLY A 158 19.40 -3.66 -9.17
C GLY A 158 18.32 -3.00 -8.31
N ALA A 159 18.03 -1.70 -8.47
CA ALA A 159 16.94 -1.04 -7.77
C ALA A 159 15.56 -1.49 -8.32
N ILE A 160 15.29 -2.78 -8.17
CA ILE A 160 14.03 -3.42 -8.57
C ILE A 160 13.14 -3.50 -7.32
N PHE A 161 11.83 -3.30 -7.50
CA PHE A 161 10.86 -3.31 -6.38
C PHE A 161 11.11 -2.25 -5.30
N ALA A 162 11.61 -1.08 -5.69
CA ALA A 162 11.97 0.02 -4.77
C ALA A 162 10.79 0.54 -3.90
N SER A 163 9.56 0.13 -4.17
CA SER A 163 8.39 0.41 -3.31
C SER A 163 8.19 -0.60 -2.17
N TRP A 164 9.01 -1.64 -2.09
CA TRP A 164 8.92 -2.71 -1.10
C TRP A 164 10.09 -2.60 -0.12
N MET A 165 9.82 -2.43 1.15
CA MET A 165 10.85 -2.22 2.18
C MET A 165 11.94 -3.28 2.18
N ASP A 166 11.57 -4.55 1.95
CA ASP A 166 12.52 -5.68 1.96
C ASP A 166 13.50 -5.66 0.76
N HIS A 167 13.21 -4.85 -0.27
CA HIS A 167 13.98 -4.72 -1.50
C HIS A 167 14.52 -3.31 -1.72
N PHE A 168 14.18 -2.38 -0.84
CA PHE A 168 14.59 -1.00 -0.99
C PHE A 168 16.00 -0.76 -0.47
N SER A 169 16.84 -0.13 -1.30
CA SER A 169 18.09 0.54 -0.91
C SER A 169 18.12 1.91 -1.57
N ILE A 170 18.62 2.89 -0.86
CA ILE A 170 18.80 4.26 -1.37
C ILE A 170 20.07 4.40 -2.20
N ASP A 171 21.10 3.60 -1.94
CA ASP A 171 22.44 3.75 -2.52
C ASP A 171 22.46 3.70 -4.06
N PRO A 172 21.79 2.73 -4.74
CA PRO A 172 21.72 2.70 -6.20
C PRO A 172 21.17 4.00 -6.82
N TRP A 173 20.25 4.67 -6.10
CA TRP A 173 19.65 5.93 -6.54
C TRP A 173 20.59 7.11 -6.38
N LEU A 174 21.28 7.22 -5.24
CA LEU A 174 22.25 8.28 -4.98
C LEU A 174 23.45 8.18 -5.93
N GLU A 175 23.98 6.97 -6.15
CA GLU A 175 25.03 6.74 -7.13
C GLU A 175 24.61 7.10 -8.56
N SER A 176 23.37 6.76 -8.94
CA SER A 176 22.84 7.07 -10.27
C SER A 176 22.62 8.57 -10.47
N LEU A 177 22.17 9.30 -9.42
CA LEU A 177 22.09 10.75 -9.42
C LEU A 177 23.48 11.36 -9.66
N ALA A 178 24.49 10.94 -8.87
CA ALA A 178 25.85 11.44 -8.97
C ALA A 178 26.45 11.17 -10.37
N GLU A 179 26.25 9.98 -10.93
CA GLU A 179 26.71 9.62 -12.28
C GLU A 179 26.04 10.47 -13.39
N CYS A 180 24.80 10.92 -13.15
CA CYS A 180 24.11 11.84 -14.06
C CYS A 180 24.49 13.31 -13.82
N GLY A 181 25.39 13.59 -12.88
CA GLY A 181 25.76 14.97 -12.50
C GLY A 181 24.64 15.74 -11.83
N LEU A 182 23.72 15.03 -11.15
CA LEU A 182 22.56 15.58 -10.45
C LEU A 182 22.70 15.36 -8.94
N THR A 183 22.07 16.25 -8.17
CA THR A 183 21.95 16.08 -6.72
C THR A 183 20.49 15.98 -6.31
N ALA A 184 20.22 15.31 -5.19
CA ALA A 184 18.87 15.22 -4.67
C ALA A 184 18.30 16.59 -4.26
N GLU A 185 19.17 17.47 -3.74
CA GLU A 185 18.86 18.83 -3.28
C GLU A 185 18.30 19.71 -4.41
N GLU A 186 18.76 19.51 -5.66
CA GLU A 186 18.20 20.21 -6.82
C GLU A 186 16.69 20.00 -6.96
N PHE A 187 16.20 18.83 -6.56
CA PHE A 187 14.78 18.46 -6.67
C PHE A 187 14.01 18.70 -5.39
N THR A 188 14.63 18.45 -4.23
CA THR A 188 13.96 18.57 -2.92
C THR A 188 14.03 19.97 -2.32
N GLY A 189 14.92 20.84 -2.83
CA GLY A 189 15.09 22.21 -2.38
C GLY A 189 13.88 23.12 -2.59
N ALA A 190 13.91 24.30 -1.96
CA ALA A 190 12.94 25.37 -2.21
C ALA A 190 13.03 25.84 -3.67
N ARG A 191 11.90 26.29 -4.21
CA ARG A 191 11.82 26.83 -5.57
C ARG A 191 11.37 28.28 -5.54
N GLU A 192 11.91 29.08 -6.43
CA GLU A 192 11.49 30.48 -6.59
C GLU A 192 10.04 30.52 -7.06
N LEU A 193 9.27 31.47 -6.51
CA LEU A 193 7.83 31.55 -6.73
C LEU A 193 7.45 31.94 -8.17
N ASP A 194 8.34 32.57 -8.91
CA ASP A 194 8.18 33.02 -10.30
C ASP A 194 8.85 32.09 -11.31
N ALA A 195 9.75 31.19 -10.86
CA ALA A 195 10.40 30.22 -11.73
C ALA A 195 9.41 29.21 -12.33
N PRO A 196 9.66 28.74 -13.56
CA PRO A 196 8.88 27.66 -14.15
C PRO A 196 9.07 26.36 -13.38
N LEU A 197 8.00 25.60 -13.19
CA LEU A 197 8.02 24.31 -12.52
C LEU A 197 7.98 23.17 -13.54
N PRO A 198 8.59 22.03 -13.27
CA PRO A 198 8.62 20.89 -14.20
C PRO A 198 7.24 20.42 -14.69
N TRP A 199 6.20 20.69 -13.92
CA TRP A 199 4.81 20.30 -14.20
C TRP A 199 3.92 21.42 -14.71
N ASP A 200 4.44 22.62 -14.96
CA ASP A 200 3.62 23.76 -15.44
C ASP A 200 2.95 23.52 -16.81
N HIS A 201 3.44 22.54 -17.57
CA HIS A 201 2.83 22.11 -18.82
C HIS A 201 1.55 21.28 -18.65
N LEU A 202 1.24 20.86 -17.40
CA LEU A 202 0.05 20.08 -17.04
C LEU A 202 -0.99 21.00 -16.42
N ASN A 203 -2.19 21.01 -16.96
CA ASN A 203 -3.30 21.77 -16.40
C ASN A 203 -4.10 20.89 -15.41
N ALA A 204 -3.92 21.16 -14.12
CA ALA A 204 -4.68 20.51 -13.06
C ALA A 204 -6.04 21.20 -12.76
N GLY A 205 -6.43 22.20 -13.52
CA GLY A 205 -7.64 22.98 -13.30
C GLY A 205 -7.53 24.03 -12.18
N VAL A 206 -6.40 24.10 -11.46
CA VAL A 206 -6.19 25.08 -10.39
C VAL A 206 -5.14 26.10 -10.83
N SER A 207 -5.48 27.39 -10.74
CA SER A 207 -4.58 28.46 -11.22
C SER A 207 -3.38 28.66 -10.28
N ARG A 208 -2.24 29.09 -10.85
CA ARG A 208 -1.02 29.41 -10.10
C ARG A 208 -1.26 30.55 -9.10
N GLU A 209 -2.01 31.56 -9.49
CA GLU A 209 -2.35 32.73 -8.64
C GLU A 209 -3.15 32.28 -7.41
N PHE A 210 -4.05 31.34 -7.58
CA PHE A 210 -4.78 30.75 -6.46
C PHE A 210 -3.84 30.02 -5.50
N LEU A 211 -2.94 29.18 -6.01
CA LEU A 211 -1.98 28.44 -5.18
C LEU A 211 -1.03 29.37 -4.41
N LEU A 212 -0.53 30.45 -5.04
CA LEU A 212 0.29 31.47 -4.40
C LEU A 212 -0.49 32.25 -3.33
N ARG A 213 -1.76 32.55 -3.58
CA ARG A 213 -2.64 33.21 -2.60
C ARG A 213 -2.90 32.30 -1.39
N GLU A 214 -3.20 31.03 -1.62
CA GLU A 214 -3.41 30.07 -0.53
C GLU A 214 -2.11 29.79 0.26
N ARG A 215 -0.95 29.72 -0.40
CA ARG A 215 0.35 29.66 0.26
C ARG A 215 0.56 30.84 1.20
N ARG A 216 0.33 32.07 0.74
CA ARG A 216 0.45 33.28 1.58
C ARG A 216 -0.48 33.22 2.78
N ARG A 217 -1.75 32.86 2.57
CA ARG A 217 -2.75 32.69 3.63
C ARG A 217 -2.31 31.66 4.66
N ALA A 218 -1.75 30.54 4.22
CA ALA A 218 -1.24 29.49 5.10
C ALA A 218 -0.19 30.03 6.08
N PHE A 219 0.83 30.75 5.59
CA PHE A 219 1.86 31.34 6.46
C PHE A 219 1.34 32.51 7.32
N GLU A 220 0.24 33.14 6.94
CA GLU A 220 -0.46 34.13 7.77
C GLU A 220 -1.39 33.47 8.81
N GLY A 221 -1.46 32.14 8.87
CA GLY A 221 -2.38 31.39 9.76
C GLY A 221 -3.86 31.60 9.44
N LYS A 222 -4.19 31.97 8.19
CA LYS A 222 -5.55 32.25 7.76
C LYS A 222 -6.18 31.01 7.12
N ILE A 223 -7.17 30.43 7.78
CA ILE A 223 -7.95 29.30 7.26
C ILE A 223 -8.74 29.71 6.03
N SER A 224 -8.81 28.81 5.06
CA SER A 224 -9.63 28.93 3.86
C SER A 224 -10.85 28.04 3.95
N ASP A 225 -12.01 28.65 3.76
CA ASP A 225 -13.29 27.97 3.85
C ASP A 225 -13.54 27.04 2.66
N ASP A 226 -14.34 26.01 2.89
CA ASP A 226 -14.80 25.11 1.84
C ASP A 226 -15.83 25.83 0.95
N CYS A 227 -15.52 26.00 -0.32
CA CYS A 227 -16.37 26.72 -1.29
C CYS A 227 -17.73 26.05 -1.54
N ARG A 228 -17.98 24.84 -1.03
CA ARG A 228 -19.31 24.22 -1.04
C ARG A 228 -20.28 24.95 -0.11
N TYR A 229 -19.76 25.56 0.94
CA TYR A 229 -20.53 26.19 2.03
C TYR A 229 -20.22 27.67 2.22
N ALA A 230 -19.25 28.21 1.50
CA ALA A 230 -18.82 29.59 1.54
C ALA A 230 -18.67 30.17 0.12
N ALA A 231 -18.34 31.48 0.03
CA ALA A 231 -18.12 32.15 -1.25
C ALA A 231 -17.00 31.47 -2.07
N CYS A 232 -17.23 31.39 -3.38
CA CYS A 232 -16.24 30.85 -4.32
C CYS A 232 -14.97 31.71 -4.32
N ARG A 233 -13.80 31.06 -4.18
CA ARG A 233 -12.48 31.71 -4.18
C ARG A 233 -11.78 31.72 -5.52
N GLN A 234 -12.50 31.35 -6.59
CA GLN A 234 -12.00 31.38 -7.97
C GLN A 234 -10.69 30.62 -8.15
N CYS A 235 -10.65 29.35 -7.75
CA CYS A 235 -9.46 28.51 -7.90
C CYS A 235 -9.17 28.08 -9.34
N GLY A 236 -10.17 28.15 -10.24
CA GLY A 236 -10.08 27.71 -11.64
C GLY A 236 -10.58 26.27 -11.87
N ALA A 237 -10.79 25.48 -10.82
CA ALA A 237 -11.20 24.07 -10.96
C ALA A 237 -12.65 23.88 -11.47
N CYS A 238 -13.50 24.88 -11.31
CA CYS A 238 -14.87 24.89 -11.83
C CYS A 238 -14.98 25.91 -12.93
N ASP A 239 -15.72 25.59 -13.99
CA ASP A 239 -16.11 26.57 -15.00
C ASP A 239 -17.25 27.47 -14.43
N THR A 240 -16.84 28.57 -13.78
CA THR A 240 -17.78 29.41 -13.01
C THR A 240 -17.93 30.78 -13.59
N ALA A 241 -18.62 30.92 -14.72
CA ALA A 241 -19.16 32.21 -15.15
C ALA A 241 -20.09 32.83 -14.09
N ALA A 242 -20.63 32.03 -13.18
CA ALA A 242 -21.60 32.43 -12.17
C ALA A 242 -21.03 32.66 -10.75
N GLY A 243 -19.72 32.46 -10.53
CA GLY A 243 -19.08 32.64 -9.20
C GLY A 243 -19.56 31.67 -8.10
N LYS A 244 -20.20 30.55 -8.47
CA LYS A 244 -20.71 29.55 -7.54
C LYS A 244 -19.94 28.22 -7.70
N SER A 245 -19.71 27.53 -6.60
CA SER A 245 -19.14 26.17 -6.63
C SER A 245 -20.09 25.20 -7.33
N LEU A 246 -19.53 24.37 -8.23
CA LEU A 246 -20.25 23.25 -8.86
C LEU A 246 -20.21 21.97 -8.00
N LEU A 247 -19.52 21.98 -6.88
CA LEU A 247 -19.41 20.81 -6.00
C LEU A 247 -20.75 20.58 -5.29
N PRO A 248 -21.23 19.33 -5.18
CA PRO A 248 -22.47 19.03 -4.47
C PRO A 248 -22.31 19.34 -2.98
N ARG A 249 -23.33 19.96 -2.40
CA ARG A 249 -23.43 20.23 -0.96
C ARG A 249 -23.83 18.96 -0.22
N THR A 250 -23.31 18.77 0.98
CA THR A 250 -23.79 17.71 1.87
C THR A 250 -25.19 18.08 2.37
N PRO A 251 -26.21 17.23 2.22
CA PRO A 251 -27.55 17.49 2.71
C PRO A 251 -27.53 17.85 4.21
N GLY A 252 -28.32 18.85 4.60
CA GLY A 252 -28.46 19.29 6.00
C GLY A 252 -27.39 20.26 6.51
N LEU A 253 -26.48 20.74 5.64
CA LEU A 253 -25.57 21.83 5.98
C LEU A 253 -26.02 23.11 5.31
N GLU A 254 -26.33 24.13 6.08
CA GLU A 254 -26.76 25.43 5.60
C GLU A 254 -25.60 26.28 5.06
N GLU A 255 -25.91 27.28 4.24
CA GLU A 255 -24.96 28.28 3.75
C GLU A 255 -24.32 29.03 4.93
N GLY A 256 -22.98 29.14 4.97
CA GLY A 256 -22.26 29.80 6.06
C GLY A 256 -21.88 28.89 7.23
N THR A 257 -22.31 27.63 7.23
CA THR A 257 -21.81 26.66 8.20
C THR A 257 -20.43 26.17 7.77
N HIS A 258 -19.40 26.68 8.42
CA HIS A 258 -18.06 26.12 8.29
C HIS A 258 -18.10 24.65 8.71
N ARG A 259 -17.47 23.76 7.97
CA ARG A 259 -17.30 22.37 8.37
C ARG A 259 -16.59 22.27 9.74
N ASN A 260 -15.80 23.28 10.08
CA ASN A 260 -15.12 23.46 11.36
C ASN A 260 -15.99 24.13 12.43
N SER A 261 -17.02 24.87 12.03
CA SER A 261 -18.00 25.51 12.93
C SER A 261 -19.33 24.75 13.02
N LEU A 262 -19.35 23.49 12.58
CA LEU A 262 -20.39 22.60 13.08
C LEU A 262 -20.31 22.69 14.59
N ASN A 263 -21.21 23.50 15.14
CA ASN A 263 -21.31 23.81 16.54
C ASN A 263 -21.50 22.47 17.26
N PHE A 264 -20.38 21.85 17.67
CA PHE A 264 -20.40 20.59 18.41
C PHE A 264 -21.31 20.73 19.64
N LYS A 265 -21.51 21.95 20.15
CA LYS A 265 -22.50 22.27 21.18
C LYS A 265 -23.94 21.95 20.78
N GLN A 266 -24.33 22.05 19.51
CA GLN A 266 -25.67 21.67 19.06
C GLN A 266 -25.82 20.16 18.81
N ARG A 267 -24.74 19.42 18.59
CA ARG A 267 -24.77 17.95 18.55
C ARG A 267 -24.66 17.30 19.92
N ASP A 268 -24.08 17.96 20.89
CA ASP A 268 -24.02 17.47 22.31
C ASP A 268 -25.40 17.45 22.98
N GLN A 269 -26.41 18.12 22.41
CA GLN A 269 -27.79 18.04 22.93
C GLN A 269 -28.51 16.74 22.52
N LEU A 270 -27.91 15.88 21.72
CA LEU A 270 -28.29 14.47 21.64
C LEU A 270 -27.56 13.71 22.75
N GLU A 271 -28.01 13.98 23.97
CA GLU A 271 -27.60 13.31 25.21
C GLU A 271 -27.87 11.80 25.09
N HIS A 272 -26.87 11.07 24.69
CA HIS A 272 -26.73 9.69 25.15
C HIS A 272 -25.67 9.71 26.24
N GLN A 273 -26.13 9.65 27.50
CA GLN A 273 -25.27 9.28 28.62
C GLN A 273 -24.58 7.95 28.21
N PRO A 274 -23.26 7.84 28.40
CA PRO A 274 -22.58 6.58 28.06
C PRO A 274 -23.17 5.51 29.01
N ASN A 275 -23.76 4.47 28.44
CA ASN A 275 -24.12 3.27 29.14
C ASN A 275 -22.83 2.55 29.56
N LEU A 276 -22.27 2.93 30.71
CA LEU A 276 -21.17 2.21 31.32
C LEU A 276 -21.74 1.04 32.13
N ASP A 277 -21.06 -0.12 32.07
CA ASP A 277 -21.42 -1.23 32.96
C ASP A 277 -21.17 -0.89 34.43
N GLU A 278 -21.58 -1.74 35.35
CA GLU A 278 -21.39 -1.59 36.81
C GLU A 278 -19.92 -1.41 37.24
N ASN A 279 -18.95 -1.70 36.36
CA ASN A 279 -17.52 -1.52 36.55
C ASN A 279 -16.98 -0.28 35.80
N GLY A 280 -17.85 0.59 35.29
CA GLY A 280 -17.46 1.78 34.53
C GLY A 280 -16.83 1.50 33.20
N ARG A 281 -17.07 0.33 32.59
CA ARG A 281 -16.52 -0.04 31.29
C ARG A 281 -17.52 0.27 30.17
N PRO A 282 -17.08 0.80 29.04
CA PRO A 282 -17.95 1.00 27.89
C PRO A 282 -18.46 -0.36 27.39
N PRO A 283 -19.68 -0.42 26.85
CA PRO A 283 -20.20 -1.61 26.23
C PRO A 283 -19.21 -2.11 25.18
N LYS A 284 -19.07 -3.43 25.10
CA LYS A 284 -18.34 -3.99 23.94
C LYS A 284 -18.95 -3.42 22.68
N PRO A 285 -18.14 -3.02 21.68
CA PRO A 285 -18.70 -2.59 20.40
C PRO A 285 -19.73 -3.62 19.96
N PRO A 286 -20.92 -3.19 19.50
CA PRO A 286 -21.92 -4.13 19.05
C PRO A 286 -21.25 -5.11 18.10
N LYS A 287 -21.40 -6.42 18.36
CA LYS A 287 -21.00 -7.41 17.35
C LYS A 287 -21.62 -6.92 16.08
N ALA A 288 -20.80 -6.82 15.03
CA ALA A 288 -21.26 -6.37 13.74
C ALA A 288 -22.65 -6.95 13.51
N THR A 289 -23.64 -6.08 13.44
CA THR A 289 -25.02 -6.44 13.10
C THR A 289 -24.97 -7.38 11.90
N GLU A 290 -25.89 -8.32 11.81
CA GLU A 290 -25.98 -9.24 10.68
C GLU A 290 -25.66 -8.52 9.37
N PRO A 291 -24.82 -9.11 8.51
CA PRO A 291 -24.46 -8.48 7.26
C PRO A 291 -25.75 -8.07 6.53
N PRO A 292 -25.80 -6.90 5.88
CA PRO A 292 -26.99 -6.47 5.15
C PRO A 292 -27.40 -7.62 4.23
N ALA A 293 -28.70 -7.92 4.19
CA ALA A 293 -29.24 -8.99 3.37
C ALA A 293 -28.79 -8.77 1.92
N ILE A 294 -27.85 -9.60 1.48
CA ILE A 294 -27.37 -9.55 0.09
C ILE A 294 -28.52 -10.04 -0.77
N ASN A 295 -28.72 -9.40 -1.91
CA ASN A 295 -29.65 -9.90 -2.91
C ASN A 295 -29.34 -11.39 -3.15
N SER A 296 -30.26 -12.28 -2.75
CA SER A 296 -30.07 -13.72 -2.82
C SER A 296 -29.69 -14.23 -4.21
N ALA A 297 -30.07 -13.49 -5.26
CA ALA A 297 -29.66 -13.76 -6.63
C ALA A 297 -28.13 -13.64 -6.86
N LEU A 298 -27.42 -12.85 -6.08
CA LEU A 298 -25.96 -12.71 -6.18
C LEU A 298 -25.20 -13.85 -5.48
N ALA A 299 -25.88 -14.58 -4.59
CA ALA A 299 -25.30 -15.67 -3.82
C ALA A 299 -25.45 -17.04 -4.52
N VAL A 300 -26.23 -17.11 -5.61
CA VAL A 300 -26.42 -18.33 -6.40
C VAL A 300 -25.07 -18.79 -6.95
N LYS A 301 -24.79 -20.07 -6.89
CA LYS A 301 -23.60 -20.72 -7.39
C LYS A 301 -24.02 -21.77 -8.41
N ALA A 302 -24.10 -21.41 -9.68
CA ALA A 302 -24.58 -22.28 -10.75
C ALA A 302 -23.47 -23.17 -11.32
N VAL A 303 -22.30 -22.63 -11.57
CA VAL A 303 -21.16 -23.34 -12.15
C VAL A 303 -19.85 -22.77 -11.63
N ARG A 304 -18.82 -23.62 -11.51
CA ARG A 304 -17.47 -23.21 -11.14
C ARG A 304 -16.47 -23.69 -12.18
N TYR A 305 -15.58 -22.78 -12.56
CA TYR A 305 -14.48 -23.06 -13.50
C TYR A 305 -13.13 -22.88 -12.82
N ARG A 306 -12.21 -23.82 -13.08
CA ARG A 306 -10.76 -23.61 -12.94
C ARG A 306 -10.24 -23.06 -14.25
N VAL A 307 -9.62 -21.88 -14.20
CA VAL A 307 -9.11 -21.14 -15.33
C VAL A 307 -7.60 -21.18 -15.28
N TRP A 308 -6.99 -21.84 -16.26
CA TRP A 308 -5.53 -21.90 -16.38
C TRP A 308 -5.03 -20.72 -17.18
N HIS A 309 -3.90 -20.16 -16.75
CA HIS A 309 -3.32 -18.99 -17.41
C HIS A 309 -1.81 -18.94 -17.27
N THR A 310 -1.17 -18.20 -18.18
CA THR A 310 0.23 -17.81 -18.05
C THR A 310 0.39 -16.58 -17.19
N LYS A 311 1.60 -16.35 -16.65
CA LYS A 311 2.04 -15.13 -16.00
C LYS A 311 3.45 -14.84 -16.45
N GLU A 312 3.60 -14.09 -17.53
CA GLU A 312 4.86 -13.91 -18.25
C GLU A 312 5.16 -12.41 -18.48
N ALA A 313 6.39 -12.09 -18.82
CA ALA A 313 6.87 -10.74 -19.11
C ALA A 313 6.46 -9.73 -18.02
N GLU A 314 5.83 -8.62 -18.40
CA GLU A 314 5.41 -7.59 -17.45
C GLU A 314 4.43 -8.11 -16.37
N ALA A 315 3.65 -9.13 -16.70
CA ALA A 315 2.72 -9.72 -15.74
C ALA A 315 3.43 -10.50 -14.61
N ALA A 316 4.68 -10.95 -14.81
CA ALA A 316 5.46 -11.60 -13.76
C ALA A 316 5.65 -10.68 -12.53
N TYR A 317 5.63 -9.37 -12.72
CA TYR A 317 5.84 -8.36 -11.68
C TYR A 317 4.57 -7.94 -10.94
N ILE A 318 3.41 -8.49 -11.29
CA ILE A 318 2.14 -8.25 -10.60
C ILE A 318 2.09 -9.10 -9.33
N SER A 319 1.82 -8.45 -8.18
CA SER A 319 1.57 -9.15 -6.92
C SER A 319 0.24 -9.92 -6.94
N GLN A 320 0.04 -10.83 -6.00
CA GLN A 320 -1.21 -11.60 -5.90
C GLN A 320 -2.44 -10.72 -5.68
N LEU A 321 -2.33 -9.64 -4.91
CA LEU A 321 -3.44 -8.71 -4.66
C LEU A 321 -3.77 -7.87 -5.88
N GLU A 322 -2.77 -7.45 -6.62
CA GLU A 322 -2.96 -6.73 -7.89
C GLU A 322 -3.58 -7.65 -8.95
N LEU A 323 -3.12 -8.91 -9.04
CA LEU A 323 -3.71 -9.91 -9.93
C LEU A 323 -5.20 -10.12 -9.63
N GLN A 324 -5.55 -10.26 -8.35
CA GLN A 324 -6.96 -10.37 -7.92
C GLN A 324 -7.76 -9.15 -8.39
N SER A 325 -7.30 -7.95 -8.11
CA SER A 325 -7.98 -6.71 -8.48
C SER A 325 -8.12 -6.56 -10.00
N LEU A 326 -7.11 -7.01 -10.75
CA LEU A 326 -7.08 -6.99 -12.21
C LEU A 326 -8.11 -7.96 -12.78
N LEU A 327 -8.16 -9.18 -12.26
CA LEU A 327 -9.13 -10.21 -12.67
C LEU A 327 -10.56 -9.78 -12.37
N GLU A 328 -10.83 -9.20 -11.19
CA GLU A 328 -12.16 -8.66 -10.85
C GLU A 328 -12.62 -7.62 -11.88
N ARG A 329 -11.73 -6.72 -12.29
CA ARG A 329 -12.01 -5.73 -13.33
C ARG A 329 -12.21 -6.36 -14.71
N ALA A 330 -11.39 -7.37 -15.06
CA ALA A 330 -11.51 -8.08 -16.33
C ALA A 330 -12.84 -8.81 -16.43
N MET A 331 -13.25 -9.54 -15.40
CA MET A 331 -14.54 -10.25 -15.32
C MET A 331 -15.73 -9.29 -15.41
N ARG A 332 -15.65 -8.13 -14.73
CA ARG A 332 -16.68 -7.11 -14.82
C ARG A 332 -16.81 -6.54 -16.24
N ARG A 333 -15.68 -6.25 -16.90
CA ARG A 333 -15.66 -5.79 -18.30
C ARG A 333 -16.11 -6.85 -19.29
N ALA A 334 -15.90 -8.12 -18.96
CA ALA A 334 -16.37 -9.27 -19.74
C ALA A 334 -17.89 -9.54 -19.55
N GLY A 335 -18.54 -8.84 -18.62
CA GLY A 335 -19.97 -9.05 -18.31
C GLY A 335 -20.27 -10.46 -17.78
N LEU A 336 -19.30 -11.07 -17.06
CA LEU A 336 -19.52 -12.39 -16.47
C LEU A 336 -20.47 -12.30 -15.27
N PRO A 337 -21.48 -13.17 -15.17
CA PRO A 337 -22.43 -13.21 -14.05
C PRO A 337 -21.78 -13.83 -12.82
N MET A 338 -20.87 -13.11 -12.17
CA MET A 338 -20.13 -13.59 -11.00
C MET A 338 -21.06 -13.85 -9.81
N ALA A 339 -20.80 -14.91 -9.06
CA ALA A 339 -21.35 -15.13 -7.74
C ALA A 339 -20.52 -14.36 -6.69
N PHE A 340 -21.18 -13.92 -5.59
CA PHE A 340 -20.56 -13.10 -4.55
C PHE A 340 -20.61 -13.75 -3.18
N SER A 341 -19.64 -13.39 -2.33
CA SER A 341 -19.62 -13.78 -0.92
C SER A 341 -20.75 -13.10 -0.13
N GLN A 342 -21.18 -13.72 0.97
CA GLN A 342 -22.25 -13.22 1.85
C GLN A 342 -21.68 -12.46 3.07
N GLY A 343 -20.68 -11.61 2.89
CA GLY A 343 -20.10 -10.79 3.95
C GLY A 343 -20.60 -9.34 3.92
N PHE A 344 -20.12 -8.51 4.86
CA PHE A 344 -20.40 -7.08 4.88
C PHE A 344 -19.93 -6.35 3.61
N HIS A 345 -18.91 -6.86 2.97
CA HIS A 345 -18.39 -6.39 1.68
C HIS A 345 -18.40 -7.58 0.72
N PRO A 346 -19.47 -7.77 -0.04
CA PRO A 346 -19.56 -8.86 -1.00
C PRO A 346 -18.45 -8.76 -2.04
N LEU A 347 -17.62 -9.80 -2.12
CA LEU A 347 -16.56 -9.92 -3.12
C LEU A 347 -16.92 -11.02 -4.12
N PRO A 348 -16.55 -10.89 -5.40
CA PRO A 348 -16.68 -11.95 -6.37
C PRO A 348 -16.00 -13.23 -5.85
N LEU A 349 -16.62 -14.37 -6.05
CA LEU A 349 -16.06 -15.65 -5.63
C LEU A 349 -14.96 -16.07 -6.62
N ILE A 350 -13.73 -15.68 -6.28
CA ILE A 350 -12.50 -16.04 -6.97
C ILE A 350 -11.59 -16.73 -5.95
N SER A 351 -10.98 -17.84 -6.34
CA SER A 351 -9.96 -18.52 -5.52
C SER A 351 -8.71 -18.73 -6.37
N PHE A 352 -7.57 -18.74 -5.73
CA PHE A 352 -6.29 -18.89 -6.38
C PHE A 352 -5.56 -20.13 -5.90
N GLY A 353 -4.66 -20.64 -6.70
CA GLY A 353 -3.62 -21.54 -6.29
C GLY A 353 -2.63 -20.88 -5.34
N ARG A 354 -1.49 -21.51 -5.15
CA ARG A 354 -0.40 -20.95 -4.35
C ARG A 354 0.14 -19.69 -5.03
N ALA A 355 0.31 -18.61 -4.24
CA ALA A 355 0.84 -17.35 -4.77
C ALA A 355 2.27 -17.54 -5.30
N LEU A 356 2.49 -17.13 -6.53
CA LEU A 356 3.82 -17.11 -7.14
C LEU A 356 4.56 -15.84 -6.71
N PRO A 357 5.85 -15.92 -6.35
CA PRO A 357 6.65 -14.75 -6.03
C PRO A 357 6.68 -13.74 -7.18
N VAL A 358 6.74 -12.46 -6.85
CA VAL A 358 6.88 -11.38 -7.84
C VAL A 358 8.21 -11.54 -8.59
N GLY A 359 8.19 -11.41 -9.91
CA GLY A 359 9.35 -11.61 -10.78
C GLY A 359 9.55 -13.06 -11.25
N VAL A 360 8.77 -14.01 -10.73
CA VAL A 360 8.74 -15.39 -11.23
C VAL A 360 7.67 -15.53 -12.30
N GLU A 361 8.04 -16.04 -13.45
CA GLU A 361 7.14 -16.34 -14.57
C GLU A 361 6.47 -17.69 -14.38
N SER A 362 5.34 -17.89 -15.07
CA SER A 362 4.64 -19.18 -15.06
C SER A 362 3.84 -19.42 -16.33
N GLN A 363 3.83 -20.67 -16.77
CA GLN A 363 2.95 -21.21 -17.82
C GLN A 363 1.80 -22.03 -17.23
N ALA A 364 1.75 -22.19 -15.91
CA ALA A 364 0.84 -23.12 -15.26
C ALA A 364 0.18 -22.55 -14.01
N GLU A 365 -0.20 -21.26 -14.04
CA GLU A 365 -1.02 -20.68 -12.98
C GLU A 365 -2.50 -20.97 -13.20
N TRP A 366 -3.26 -20.90 -12.10
CA TRP A 366 -4.70 -21.04 -12.17
C TRP A 366 -5.42 -20.20 -11.11
N PHE A 367 -6.64 -19.84 -11.44
CA PHE A 367 -7.61 -19.35 -10.50
C PHE A 367 -8.95 -20.03 -10.75
N SER A 368 -9.85 -20.07 -9.79
CA SER A 368 -11.21 -20.52 -10.02
C SER A 368 -12.21 -19.38 -9.86
N ILE A 369 -13.28 -19.43 -10.63
CA ILE A 369 -14.40 -18.50 -10.60
C ILE A 369 -15.69 -19.25 -10.39
N VAL A 370 -16.63 -18.62 -9.68
CA VAL A 370 -17.99 -19.14 -9.53
C VAL A 370 -18.97 -18.18 -10.20
N LEU A 371 -19.75 -18.69 -11.11
CA LEU A 371 -20.80 -17.95 -11.80
C LEU A 371 -22.17 -18.26 -11.20
N ARG A 372 -23.06 -17.25 -11.18
CA ARG A 372 -24.44 -17.39 -10.71
C ARG A 372 -25.41 -17.90 -11.78
N GLU A 373 -25.00 -17.90 -13.03
CA GLU A 373 -25.73 -18.38 -14.18
C GLU A 373 -24.86 -19.36 -14.96
N PRO A 374 -25.44 -20.44 -15.53
CA PRO A 374 -24.66 -21.37 -16.33
C PRO A 374 -24.21 -20.68 -17.65
N LEU A 375 -22.91 -20.62 -17.87
CA LEU A 375 -22.30 -20.24 -19.14
C LEU A 375 -21.31 -21.34 -19.52
N SER A 376 -21.21 -21.68 -20.79
CA SER A 376 -20.21 -22.66 -21.25
C SER A 376 -18.78 -22.12 -21.09
N ALA A 377 -17.82 -23.04 -20.93
CA ALA A 377 -16.40 -22.67 -20.86
C ALA A 377 -15.94 -21.85 -22.09
N GLU A 378 -16.46 -22.20 -23.28
CA GLU A 378 -16.18 -21.47 -24.52
C GLU A 378 -16.67 -20.01 -24.47
N GLU A 379 -17.89 -19.79 -23.97
CA GLU A 379 -18.46 -18.46 -23.86
C GLU A 379 -17.71 -17.62 -22.81
N VAL A 380 -17.32 -18.22 -21.67
CA VAL A 380 -16.48 -17.57 -20.68
C VAL A 380 -15.13 -17.20 -21.27
N MET A 381 -14.47 -18.12 -21.96
CA MET A 381 -13.18 -17.87 -22.64
C MET A 381 -13.30 -16.73 -23.66
N LYS A 382 -14.31 -16.78 -24.52
CA LYS A 382 -14.57 -15.77 -25.56
C LYS A 382 -14.73 -14.36 -24.97
N ARG A 383 -15.42 -14.23 -23.83
CA ARG A 383 -15.65 -12.95 -23.18
C ARG A 383 -14.45 -12.46 -22.38
N LEU A 384 -13.76 -13.37 -21.66
CA LEU A 384 -12.73 -13.00 -20.71
C LEU A 384 -11.35 -12.80 -21.36
N ALA A 385 -10.93 -13.67 -22.29
CA ALA A 385 -9.60 -13.63 -22.88
C ALA A 385 -9.23 -12.28 -23.50
N PRO A 386 -10.12 -11.57 -24.24
CA PRO A 386 -9.80 -10.25 -24.79
C PRO A 386 -9.69 -9.14 -23.73
N ARG A 387 -10.01 -9.42 -22.48
CA ARG A 387 -9.96 -8.45 -21.35
C ARG A 387 -8.78 -8.67 -20.42
N MET A 388 -7.98 -9.71 -20.71
CA MET A 388 -6.79 -10.00 -19.94
C MET A 388 -5.66 -9.02 -20.28
N LEU A 389 -4.77 -8.81 -19.31
CA LEU A 389 -3.57 -8.01 -19.51
C LEU A 389 -2.55 -8.79 -20.36
N ARG A 390 -1.71 -8.06 -21.08
CA ARG A 390 -0.55 -8.63 -21.78
C ARG A 390 0.31 -9.43 -20.78
N GLY A 391 0.73 -10.64 -21.17
CA GLY A 391 1.44 -11.57 -20.31
C GLY A 391 0.57 -12.44 -19.40
N LEU A 392 -0.76 -12.20 -19.36
CA LEU A 392 -1.75 -13.08 -18.72
C LEU A 392 -2.62 -13.72 -19.82
N ARG A 393 -2.14 -14.75 -20.45
CA ARG A 393 -2.91 -15.46 -21.47
C ARG A 393 -3.68 -16.60 -20.84
N LEU A 394 -4.98 -16.67 -21.09
CA LEU A 394 -5.80 -17.82 -20.69
C LEU A 394 -5.46 -19.01 -21.60
N ASP A 395 -5.29 -20.18 -21.00
CA ASP A 395 -4.97 -21.42 -21.69
C ASP A 395 -6.21 -22.31 -21.88
N ARG A 396 -6.82 -22.73 -20.77
CA ARG A 396 -8.01 -23.56 -20.78
C ARG A 396 -8.90 -23.31 -19.56
N LEU A 397 -10.16 -23.69 -19.67
CA LEU A 397 -11.12 -23.73 -18.59
C LEU A 397 -11.58 -25.16 -18.35
N GLU A 398 -11.63 -25.58 -17.10
CA GLU A 398 -12.11 -26.87 -16.65
C GLU A 398 -13.30 -26.65 -15.71
N GLU A 399 -14.43 -27.22 -15.99
CA GLU A 399 -15.54 -27.23 -15.05
C GLU A 399 -15.20 -28.13 -13.86
N ILE A 400 -15.36 -27.61 -12.65
CA ILE A 400 -15.08 -28.32 -11.41
C ILE A 400 -16.28 -28.24 -10.48
N PRO A 401 -16.44 -29.19 -9.53
CA PRO A 401 -17.52 -29.13 -8.57
C PRO A 401 -17.64 -27.81 -7.87
N VAL A 402 -18.82 -27.24 -7.72
CA VAL A 402 -19.06 -25.93 -7.12
C VAL A 402 -18.46 -25.82 -5.70
N ASN A 403 -18.48 -26.91 -4.95
CA ASN A 403 -17.97 -27.03 -3.60
C ASN A 403 -16.54 -27.60 -3.54
N ASP A 404 -15.82 -27.60 -4.68
CA ASP A 404 -14.46 -28.09 -4.73
C ASP A 404 -13.57 -27.33 -3.73
N LYS A 405 -12.87 -28.10 -2.89
CA LYS A 405 -11.86 -27.53 -1.99
C LYS A 405 -10.57 -27.43 -2.80
N SER A 406 -10.16 -26.22 -3.11
CA SER A 406 -8.91 -25.98 -3.82
C SER A 406 -7.75 -26.69 -3.12
N VAL A 407 -7.24 -27.75 -3.74
CA VAL A 407 -6.07 -28.48 -3.27
C VAL A 407 -4.83 -27.76 -3.78
N GLY A 408 -3.84 -27.56 -2.91
CA GLY A 408 -2.54 -26.99 -3.34
C GLY A 408 -1.79 -27.97 -4.23
N SER A 409 -0.91 -27.44 -5.10
CA SER A 409 0.03 -28.29 -5.83
C SER A 409 0.96 -29.00 -4.86
N VAL A 410 1.17 -30.31 -5.08
CA VAL A 410 2.13 -31.12 -4.31
C VAL A 410 3.46 -31.21 -5.02
N GLN A 411 3.48 -31.06 -6.35
CA GLN A 411 4.68 -31.07 -7.13
C GLN A 411 4.65 -29.94 -8.17
N GLU A 412 5.78 -29.27 -8.35
CA GLU A 412 5.93 -28.20 -9.35
C GLU A 412 7.25 -28.35 -10.09
N THR A 413 7.23 -28.06 -11.40
CA THR A 413 8.41 -28.03 -12.26
C THR A 413 8.78 -26.60 -12.60
N PHE A 414 10.06 -26.25 -12.42
CA PHE A 414 10.58 -24.93 -12.76
C PHE A 414 11.76 -25.04 -13.71
N SER A 415 11.93 -24.02 -14.56
CA SER A 415 13.20 -23.74 -15.22
C SER A 415 13.86 -22.53 -14.57
N LEU A 416 15.17 -22.60 -14.39
CA LEU A 416 15.99 -21.51 -13.83
C LEU A 416 17.12 -21.19 -14.82
N ARG A 417 17.31 -19.91 -15.08
CA ARG A 417 18.40 -19.41 -15.90
C ARG A 417 19.06 -18.21 -15.22
N PHE A 418 20.38 -18.24 -15.17
CA PHE A 418 21.16 -17.12 -14.69
C PHE A 418 21.46 -16.11 -15.80
N VAL A 419 21.27 -14.83 -15.52
CA VAL A 419 21.56 -13.72 -16.44
C VAL A 419 22.70 -12.89 -15.85
N GLY A 420 23.89 -12.99 -16.44
CA GLY A 420 25.10 -12.31 -16.00
C GLY A 420 26.26 -12.62 -16.92
N SER A 421 27.49 -12.33 -16.46
CA SER A 421 28.72 -12.65 -17.18
C SER A 421 28.91 -14.17 -17.31
N ASP A 422 29.74 -14.60 -18.28
CA ASP A 422 30.05 -16.04 -18.42
C ASP A 422 30.80 -16.61 -17.22
N ALA A 423 31.54 -15.77 -16.48
CA ALA A 423 32.17 -16.17 -15.23
C ALA A 423 31.13 -16.44 -14.15
N ASP A 424 30.19 -15.52 -13.94
CA ASP A 424 29.13 -15.70 -12.94
C ASP A 424 28.20 -16.86 -13.29
N ARG A 425 27.96 -17.09 -14.58
CA ARG A 425 27.15 -18.21 -15.04
C ARG A 425 27.83 -19.55 -14.71
N ARG A 426 29.14 -19.65 -14.86
CA ARG A 426 29.90 -20.85 -14.43
C ARG A 426 29.78 -21.06 -12.93
N LEU A 427 29.97 -20.00 -12.13
CA LEU A 427 29.81 -20.08 -10.67
C LEU A 427 28.38 -20.51 -10.26
N PHE A 428 27.38 -20.06 -11.00
CA PHE A 428 26.00 -20.50 -10.78
C PHE A 428 25.82 -21.99 -11.04
N MET A 429 26.37 -22.49 -12.14
CA MET A 429 26.31 -23.91 -12.47
C MET A 429 27.07 -24.76 -11.45
N GLU A 430 28.29 -24.38 -11.08
CA GLU A 430 29.09 -25.05 -10.07
C GLU A 430 28.36 -25.14 -8.71
N ALA A 431 27.73 -24.05 -8.26
CA ALA A 431 26.98 -24.04 -7.00
C ALA A 431 25.78 -25.01 -7.01
N TRP A 432 25.09 -25.14 -8.14
CA TRP A 432 23.99 -26.09 -8.27
C TRP A 432 24.46 -27.53 -8.43
N ASP A 433 25.59 -27.78 -9.10
CA ASP A 433 26.20 -29.10 -9.19
C ASP A 433 26.70 -29.56 -7.82
N ASP A 434 27.35 -28.68 -7.07
CA ASP A 434 27.77 -28.95 -5.67
C ASP A 434 26.55 -29.25 -4.80
N PHE A 435 25.47 -28.44 -4.90
CA PHE A 435 24.22 -28.69 -4.16
C PHE A 435 23.61 -30.06 -4.54
N THR A 436 23.64 -30.43 -5.80
CA THR A 436 23.11 -31.71 -6.27
C THR A 436 23.87 -32.89 -5.69
N ALA A 437 25.19 -32.73 -5.45
CA ALA A 437 26.05 -33.72 -4.86
C ALA A 437 25.91 -33.83 -3.31
N THR A 438 25.21 -32.92 -2.64
CA THR A 438 25.00 -32.97 -1.19
C THR A 438 23.80 -33.80 -0.81
N ASP A 439 23.83 -34.43 0.35
CA ASP A 439 22.71 -35.18 0.92
C ASP A 439 21.74 -34.29 1.73
N SER A 440 22.20 -33.12 2.18
CA SER A 440 21.44 -32.22 3.07
C SER A 440 21.94 -30.78 2.93
N LEU A 441 21.02 -29.83 2.97
CA LEU A 441 21.30 -28.39 3.10
C LEU A 441 20.32 -27.75 4.06
N MET A 442 20.82 -27.39 5.25
CA MET A 442 20.00 -26.72 6.27
C MET A 442 19.81 -25.25 5.94
N PHE A 443 18.57 -24.84 5.79
CA PHE A 443 18.19 -23.46 5.51
C PHE A 443 17.29 -22.91 6.62
N THR A 444 17.66 -21.72 7.15
CA THR A 444 16.88 -21.02 8.17
C THR A 444 16.22 -19.79 7.57
N ARG A 445 14.90 -19.68 7.74
CA ARG A 445 14.11 -18.51 7.35
C ARG A 445 13.46 -17.86 8.56
N GLU A 446 13.41 -16.53 8.57
CA GLU A 446 12.63 -15.77 9.54
C GLU A 446 11.13 -15.87 9.22
N THR A 447 10.33 -16.15 10.24
CA THR A 447 8.87 -16.16 10.14
C THR A 447 8.26 -15.28 11.22
N LYS A 448 6.98 -14.91 11.07
CA LYS A 448 6.23 -14.15 12.11
C LYS A 448 6.23 -14.86 13.49
N LYS A 449 6.54 -16.15 13.53
CA LYS A 449 6.58 -16.98 14.74
C LYS A 449 8.03 -17.28 15.20
N GLY A 450 9.03 -16.61 14.62
CA GLY A 450 10.44 -16.82 14.85
C GLY A 450 11.13 -17.64 13.74
N PRO A 451 12.45 -17.84 13.85
CA PRO A 451 13.23 -18.57 12.86
C PRO A 451 12.74 -20.02 12.72
N ARG A 452 12.71 -20.52 11.50
CA ARG A 452 12.44 -21.93 11.19
C ARG A 452 13.54 -22.46 10.31
N THR A 453 14.15 -23.55 10.74
CA THR A 453 15.19 -24.26 10.00
C THR A 453 14.61 -25.54 9.41
N ALA A 454 14.90 -25.80 8.15
CA ALA A 454 14.49 -27.01 7.44
C ALA A 454 15.64 -27.47 6.53
N ASP A 455 15.75 -28.77 6.32
CA ASP A 455 16.56 -29.31 5.23
C ASP A 455 15.84 -29.10 3.91
N ILE A 456 16.47 -28.39 2.98
CA ILE A 456 15.86 -28.09 1.69
C ILE A 456 16.24 -29.11 0.60
N ARG A 457 17.24 -29.95 0.81
CA ARG A 457 17.66 -30.93 -0.22
C ARG A 457 16.55 -31.93 -0.59
N PRO A 458 15.77 -32.48 0.35
CA PRO A 458 14.69 -33.42 0.05
C PRO A 458 13.53 -32.80 -0.77
N LEU A 459 13.45 -31.48 -0.82
CA LEU A 459 12.41 -30.81 -1.62
C LEU A 459 12.63 -30.95 -3.13
N PHE A 460 13.87 -31.30 -3.55
CA PHE A 460 14.23 -31.42 -4.96
C PHE A 460 14.25 -32.88 -5.38
N GLN A 461 13.35 -33.27 -6.25
CA GLN A 461 13.27 -34.64 -6.78
C GLN A 461 14.10 -34.82 -8.05
N VAL A 462 14.14 -33.80 -8.91
CA VAL A 462 14.92 -33.77 -10.14
C VAL A 462 15.67 -32.44 -10.21
N ILE A 463 16.93 -32.49 -10.65
CA ILE A 463 17.79 -31.34 -10.95
C ILE A 463 18.58 -31.70 -12.20
N GLU A 464 18.28 -31.07 -13.32
CA GLU A 464 18.87 -31.40 -14.63
C GLU A 464 19.19 -30.15 -15.44
N TRP A 465 20.32 -30.15 -16.14
CA TRP A 465 20.72 -29.08 -17.06
C TRP A 465 20.38 -29.43 -18.52
N ASP A 466 19.94 -28.43 -19.28
CA ASP A 466 19.91 -28.54 -20.73
C ASP A 466 21.25 -28.10 -21.37
N GLU A 467 21.37 -28.33 -22.66
CA GLU A 467 22.55 -27.95 -23.47
C GLU A 467 22.79 -26.43 -23.58
N HIS A 468 21.80 -25.62 -23.17
CA HIS A 468 21.86 -24.15 -23.19
C HIS A 468 22.13 -23.53 -21.82
N GLY A 469 22.38 -24.35 -20.78
CA GLY A 469 22.64 -23.90 -19.42
C GLY A 469 21.38 -23.42 -18.68
N THR A 470 20.23 -23.96 -19.03
CA THR A 470 18.99 -23.81 -18.24
C THR A 470 18.86 -25.00 -17.30
N LEU A 471 18.62 -24.71 -16.04
CA LEU A 471 18.40 -25.72 -15.01
C LEU A 471 16.91 -26.03 -14.92
N TYR A 472 16.57 -27.30 -14.96
CA TYR A 472 15.20 -27.80 -14.70
C TYR A 472 15.18 -28.46 -13.34
N ILE A 473 14.22 -28.07 -12.52
CA ILE A 473 14.01 -28.64 -11.18
C ILE A 473 12.57 -29.12 -11.03
N VAL A 474 12.40 -30.26 -10.38
CA VAL A 474 11.10 -30.75 -9.92
C VAL A 474 11.12 -30.74 -8.40
N THR A 475 10.16 -30.03 -7.82
CA THR A 475 10.08 -29.84 -6.37
C THR A 475 8.86 -30.55 -5.79
N ASP A 476 9.01 -31.12 -4.59
CA ASP A 476 7.93 -31.72 -3.81
C ASP A 476 7.53 -30.80 -2.65
N TRP A 477 6.25 -30.47 -2.58
CA TRP A 477 5.66 -29.59 -1.57
C TRP A 477 4.75 -30.34 -0.58
N SER A 478 4.79 -31.66 -0.52
CA SER A 478 3.91 -32.47 0.32
C SER A 478 4.06 -32.13 1.82
N GLU A 479 5.26 -31.82 2.28
CA GLU A 479 5.53 -31.51 3.69
C GLU A 479 5.65 -30.01 3.96
N THR A 480 6.37 -29.30 3.12
CA THR A 480 6.60 -27.85 3.31
C THR A 480 6.75 -27.13 1.99
N TYR A 481 6.36 -25.86 1.97
CA TYR A 481 6.58 -24.97 0.84
C TYR A 481 7.64 -23.91 1.15
N ILE A 482 8.59 -23.76 0.26
CA ILE A 482 9.55 -22.66 0.23
C ILE A 482 9.54 -22.10 -1.20
N SER A 483 9.43 -20.78 -1.35
CA SER A 483 9.33 -20.20 -2.69
C SER A 483 10.54 -20.53 -3.57
N PRO A 484 10.38 -20.75 -4.88
CA PRO A 484 11.46 -21.11 -5.79
C PRO A 484 12.57 -20.05 -5.80
N MET A 485 12.23 -18.77 -5.69
CA MET A 485 13.21 -17.70 -5.56
C MET A 485 14.02 -17.79 -4.27
N THR A 486 13.37 -18.13 -3.15
CA THR A 486 14.04 -18.32 -1.87
C THR A 486 14.98 -19.53 -1.91
N LEU A 487 14.55 -20.62 -2.55
CA LEU A 487 15.39 -21.82 -2.72
C LEU A 487 16.61 -21.52 -3.59
N ALA A 488 16.42 -20.88 -4.73
CA ALA A 488 17.53 -20.51 -5.61
C ALA A 488 18.56 -19.62 -4.88
N ARG A 489 18.10 -18.64 -4.10
CA ARG A 489 19.02 -17.80 -3.31
C ARG A 489 19.66 -18.50 -2.12
N ALA A 490 19.07 -19.54 -1.59
CA ALA A 490 19.71 -20.37 -0.54
C ALA A 490 20.91 -21.13 -1.09
N ILE A 491 20.84 -21.56 -2.36
CA ILE A 491 21.92 -22.30 -3.05
C ILE A 491 22.96 -21.33 -3.62
N THR A 492 22.51 -20.20 -4.14
CA THR A 492 23.35 -19.15 -4.75
C THR A 492 23.14 -17.80 -4.04
N PRO A 493 23.61 -17.62 -2.79
CA PRO A 493 23.33 -16.43 -1.97
C PRO A 493 23.94 -15.13 -2.52
N TRP A 494 24.94 -15.23 -3.38
CA TRP A 494 25.58 -14.10 -4.07
C TRP A 494 24.81 -13.62 -5.29
N ALA A 495 23.87 -14.43 -5.82
CA ALA A 495 23.09 -14.05 -7.00
C ALA A 495 21.99 -13.06 -6.65
N GLU A 496 21.96 -11.96 -7.38
CA GLU A 496 20.89 -10.96 -7.24
C GLU A 496 19.57 -11.46 -7.85
N GLN A 497 18.45 -11.04 -7.27
CA GLN A 497 17.12 -11.51 -7.71
C GLN A 497 16.87 -11.26 -9.20
N HIS A 498 17.34 -10.15 -9.75
CA HIS A 498 17.16 -9.81 -11.16
C HIS A 498 17.99 -10.67 -12.11
N GLN A 499 19.05 -11.32 -11.60
CA GLN A 499 19.89 -12.25 -12.36
C GLN A 499 19.28 -13.65 -12.47
N LEU A 500 18.31 -13.96 -11.61
CA LEU A 500 17.62 -15.24 -11.58
C LEU A 500 16.31 -15.17 -12.37
N LYS A 501 16.28 -15.79 -13.54
CA LYS A 501 15.06 -15.96 -14.33
C LYS A 501 14.45 -17.32 -14.02
N ILE A 502 13.34 -17.30 -13.31
CA ILE A 502 12.62 -18.50 -12.86
C ILE A 502 11.26 -18.54 -13.52
N MET A 503 10.93 -19.68 -14.11
CA MET A 503 9.62 -19.92 -14.73
C MET A 503 9.04 -21.25 -14.23
N LYS A 504 7.82 -21.22 -13.72
CA LYS A 504 7.05 -22.44 -13.44
C LYS A 504 6.47 -23.00 -14.74
N LEU A 505 6.83 -24.24 -15.06
CA LEU A 505 6.42 -24.91 -16.29
C LEU A 505 5.16 -25.75 -16.12
N SER A 506 5.07 -26.46 -14.99
CA SER A 506 3.93 -27.33 -14.69
C SER A 506 3.70 -27.47 -13.19
N GLN A 507 2.54 -28.00 -12.84
CA GLN A 507 2.20 -28.37 -11.46
C GLN A 507 1.27 -29.58 -11.44
N MET A 508 1.38 -30.36 -10.36
CA MET A 508 0.55 -31.54 -10.10
C MET A 508 -0.16 -31.38 -8.77
N PHE A 509 -1.44 -31.73 -8.72
CA PHE A 509 -2.23 -31.74 -7.51
C PHE A 509 -2.20 -33.11 -6.85
N GLY A 510 -2.22 -33.15 -5.52
CA GLY A 510 -2.34 -34.38 -4.75
C GLY A 510 -3.75 -34.92 -4.63
#